data_294ffec49ec35eb539a97b97b7e57a9a
#
_entry.id   294ffec49ec35eb539a97b97b7e57a9a
#
_cell.length_a   1.000
_cell.length_b   1.000
_cell.length_c   1.000
_cell.angle_alpha   90.00
_cell.angle_beta   90.00
_cell.angle_gamma   90.00
#
_symmetry.space_group_name_H-M   'P 1'
#
loop_
_entity.id
_entity.type
_entity.pdbx_description
1 polymer ?
#
loop_
_entity_poly.entity_id
_entity_poly.type
_entity_poly.pdbx_seq_one_letter_code
_entity_poly.pdbx_strand_id
1 'polypeptide(L)'
;MRIRISTYSLVVGLALCAIAGCNTGTDQNGPGTEQPVTSLRRGNGGDPGTLDPSLAEDVHAFNVLRDLYEGLVTEAPDGSIVPGVASDWEISKDGLRYTFNLRDTALWSNGDPVTARDFAAGIRRVLSPGSQSSYAFLLYPLLNAREVIESRESIDKLGVRAIDENTLEVELYAPAGHFLSVLAMPVAFPIHNSMGGEERSFADPAYFIGNGAYMLDEWRPGSVIRLRKNPRFRDAVNVSIQVVEYFPIVDSMTELNMYRAGELDITATIPPSMFEPLRAERPSEVRIAPSLALYYVALDLSESPMNIPMLRQALSLAIDREKLVEIVGRGEKPAYGIVPDGVAGYRGARYDWQHLSPAERESRANEAYLNAGYNDDNPLKFKLIYDTGDIHETVALTLAAMWEAVLGAQVVLDKREWQYFLETRS
;
A
#
# COMPACT_ATOMS: atom_id res chain seq x y z
N MET A 1 -14.00 -8.68 -67.94
CA MET A 1 -12.70 -8.97 -68.60
C MET A 1 -12.06 -10.12 -67.85
N ARG A 2 -11.97 -11.23 -68.59
CA ARG A 2 -11.49 -12.55 -68.18
C ARG A 2 -10.00 -12.57 -67.95
N ILE A 3 -9.51 -13.56 -67.18
CA ILE A 3 -8.25 -14.33 -67.33
C ILE A 3 -7.53 -14.43 -65.99
N ARG A 4 -6.96 -15.48 -65.48
CA ARG A 4 -6.94 -16.96 -65.68
C ARG A 4 -6.18 -17.56 -64.52
N ILE A 5 -6.61 -18.69 -64.09
CA ILE A 5 -5.97 -19.64 -63.16
C ILE A 5 -4.69 -20.19 -63.79
N SER A 6 -3.64 -20.40 -63.02
CA SER A 6 -2.64 -21.41 -63.32
C SER A 6 -2.09 -22.09 -62.10
N THR A 7 -2.45 -23.33 -61.95
CA THR A 7 -1.92 -24.38 -61.09
C THR A 7 -0.57 -24.88 -61.62
N TYR A 8 0.40 -25.10 -60.74
CA TYR A 8 1.47 -26.07 -60.94
C TYR A 8 1.70 -26.89 -59.67
N SER A 9 1.35 -28.18 -59.86
CA SER A 9 1.79 -29.31 -59.02
C SER A 9 3.13 -29.79 -59.59
N LEU A 10 4.03 -30.29 -58.75
CA LEU A 10 4.91 -31.48 -58.99
C LEU A 10 5.91 -31.61 -57.86
N VAL A 11 5.89 -32.65 -57.16
CA VAL A 11 6.41 -34.03 -57.19
C VAL A 11 7.63 -34.21 -56.25
N VAL A 12 7.39 -34.99 -55.25
CA VAL A 12 8.10 -36.11 -54.60
C VAL A 12 9.59 -36.32 -54.94
N GLY A 13 10.37 -36.48 -53.88
CA GLY A 13 11.73 -37.02 -53.89
C GLY A 13 12.18 -37.52 -52.52
N LEU A 14 11.87 -38.77 -52.23
CA LEU A 14 12.51 -39.55 -51.14
C LEU A 14 13.96 -39.86 -51.55
N ALA A 15 14.91 -39.59 -50.65
CA ALA A 15 16.20 -40.26 -50.66
C ALA A 15 16.66 -40.56 -49.23
N LEU A 16 16.53 -41.83 -48.83
CA LEU A 16 17.26 -42.45 -47.73
C LEU A 16 18.76 -42.52 -48.12
N CYS A 17 19.64 -42.06 -47.26
CA CYS A 17 21.00 -42.55 -47.16
C CYS A 17 21.42 -42.66 -45.71
N ALA A 18 21.48 -43.89 -45.21
CA ALA A 18 22.15 -44.27 -43.99
C ALA A 18 23.64 -44.39 -44.27
N ILE A 19 24.47 -43.70 -43.53
CA ILE A 19 25.89 -44.07 -43.35
C ILE A 19 26.26 -43.87 -41.88
N ALA A 20 26.61 -44.96 -41.27
CA ALA A 20 27.24 -45.04 -39.95
C ALA A 20 28.72 -44.65 -40.04
N GLY A 21 29.22 -43.93 -39.07
CA GLY A 21 30.63 -43.61 -38.96
C GLY A 21 31.02 -42.97 -37.65
N CYS A 22 31.67 -43.71 -36.83
CA CYS A 22 32.22 -43.54 -35.48
C CYS A 22 32.95 -42.24 -35.16
N ASN A 23 32.65 -41.67 -34.03
CA ASN A 23 33.49 -41.61 -32.81
C ASN A 23 34.41 -40.40 -32.54
N THR A 24 34.33 -39.98 -31.29
CA THR A 24 35.26 -39.26 -30.41
C THR A 24 35.29 -37.74 -30.45
N GLY A 25 34.78 -37.22 -29.35
CA GLY A 25 34.96 -35.83 -28.92
C GLY A 25 33.97 -35.50 -27.80
N THR A 26 34.31 -35.84 -26.58
CA THR A 26 33.61 -35.38 -25.39
C THR A 26 33.79 -33.88 -25.23
N ASP A 27 32.88 -33.08 -25.77
CA ASP A 27 32.63 -31.74 -25.28
C ASP A 27 31.34 -31.79 -24.42
N GLN A 28 31.58 -31.92 -23.13
CA GLN A 28 30.56 -31.71 -22.10
C GLN A 28 30.38 -30.22 -21.88
N ASN A 29 29.74 -29.55 -22.83
CA ASN A 29 29.03 -28.31 -22.61
C ASN A 29 27.66 -28.47 -23.28
N GLY A 30 26.80 -29.23 -22.62
CA GLY A 30 25.36 -29.19 -22.90
C GLY A 30 24.88 -27.76 -22.64
N PRO A 31 23.93 -27.23 -23.47
CA PRO A 31 23.30 -25.97 -23.18
C PRO A 31 22.68 -26.11 -21.79
N GLY A 32 23.17 -25.29 -20.84
CA GLY A 32 22.54 -25.20 -19.53
C GLY A 32 21.07 -24.99 -19.79
N THR A 33 20.24 -25.88 -19.28
CA THR A 33 18.79 -25.68 -19.20
C THR A 33 18.61 -24.43 -18.37
N GLU A 34 18.47 -23.26 -19.02
CA GLU A 34 17.97 -22.05 -18.38
C GLU A 34 16.60 -22.47 -17.81
N GLN A 35 16.56 -22.59 -16.48
CA GLN A 35 15.28 -22.77 -15.82
C GLN A 35 14.42 -21.55 -16.20
N PRO A 36 13.15 -21.76 -16.59
CA PRO A 36 12.31 -20.64 -16.96
C PRO A 36 12.28 -19.64 -15.81
N VAL A 37 12.62 -18.39 -16.10
CA VAL A 37 12.63 -17.31 -15.11
C VAL A 37 11.22 -17.23 -14.53
N THR A 38 11.08 -17.55 -13.26
CA THR A 38 9.79 -17.49 -12.58
C THR A 38 9.47 -16.01 -12.33
N SER A 39 8.52 -15.46 -13.07
CA SER A 39 8.06 -14.08 -12.92
C SER A 39 6.68 -14.03 -12.28
N LEU A 40 6.42 -12.98 -11.53
CA LEU A 40 5.11 -12.62 -10.99
C LEU A 40 4.70 -11.26 -11.54
N ARG A 41 3.59 -11.21 -12.27
CA ARG A 41 3.00 -10.00 -12.84
C ARG A 41 1.76 -9.63 -12.04
N ARG A 42 1.79 -8.47 -11.40
CA ARG A 42 0.68 -8.03 -10.56
C ARG A 42 0.23 -6.61 -10.86
N GLY A 43 -1.06 -6.39 -10.76
CA GLY A 43 -1.62 -5.05 -10.72
C GLY A 43 -1.24 -4.33 -9.44
N ASN A 44 -1.10 -3.01 -9.52
CA ASN A 44 -0.80 -2.16 -8.36
C ASN A 44 -1.86 -1.07 -8.12
N GLY A 45 -2.88 -0.97 -8.96
CA GLY A 45 -3.95 0.02 -8.83
C GLY A 45 -3.53 1.43 -9.27
N GLY A 46 -2.28 1.81 -9.09
CA GLY A 46 -1.71 3.10 -9.48
C GLY A 46 -0.20 3.12 -9.37
N ASP A 47 0.42 4.18 -9.91
CA ASP A 47 1.83 4.45 -9.69
C ASP A 47 2.09 4.90 -8.24
N PRO A 48 3.19 4.44 -7.61
CA PRO A 48 3.64 5.04 -6.36
C PRO A 48 4.04 6.50 -6.57
N GLY A 49 3.69 7.36 -5.63
CA GLY A 49 4.15 8.75 -5.62
C GLY A 49 5.68 8.85 -5.47
N THR A 50 6.25 7.94 -4.70
CA THR A 50 7.70 7.83 -4.46
C THR A 50 8.07 6.44 -4.00
N LEU A 51 9.34 6.03 -4.21
CA LEU A 51 9.95 4.86 -3.57
C LEU A 51 10.94 5.24 -2.45
N ASP A 52 10.89 6.49 -1.99
CA ASP A 52 11.54 6.93 -0.75
C ASP A 52 10.71 6.48 0.46
N PRO A 53 11.18 5.55 1.30
CA PRO A 53 10.39 5.02 2.40
C PRO A 53 10.06 6.08 3.46
N SER A 54 10.84 7.17 3.55
CA SER A 54 10.57 8.26 4.48
C SER A 54 9.43 9.17 4.04
N LEU A 55 9.12 9.20 2.74
CA LEU A 55 8.12 10.09 2.12
C LEU A 55 6.90 9.34 1.59
N ALA A 56 6.97 8.03 1.47
CA ALA A 56 5.87 7.21 0.94
C ALA A 56 4.63 7.30 1.85
N GLU A 57 3.47 7.55 1.24
CA GLU A 57 2.21 7.74 1.96
C GLU A 57 1.01 7.00 1.34
N ASP A 58 1.27 6.18 0.32
CA ASP A 58 0.23 5.46 -0.40
C ASP A 58 0.48 3.95 -0.47
N VAL A 59 -0.59 3.18 -0.65
CA VAL A 59 -0.55 1.72 -0.71
C VAL A 59 0.25 1.20 -1.90
N HIS A 60 0.27 1.94 -3.02
CA HIS A 60 0.98 1.56 -4.24
C HIS A 60 2.50 1.58 -3.99
N ALA A 61 2.99 2.60 -3.27
CA ALA A 61 4.38 2.68 -2.80
C ALA A 61 4.69 1.58 -1.78
N PHE A 62 3.80 1.36 -0.79
CA PHE A 62 4.03 0.37 0.27
C PHE A 62 4.15 -1.05 -0.26
N ASN A 63 3.37 -1.41 -1.30
CA ASN A 63 3.47 -2.71 -1.96
C ASN A 63 4.89 -2.96 -2.52
N VAL A 64 5.47 -1.97 -3.19
CA VAL A 64 6.80 -2.06 -3.81
C VAL A 64 7.91 -1.98 -2.77
N LEU A 65 7.75 -1.07 -1.78
CA LEU A 65 8.76 -0.85 -0.75
C LEU A 65 8.96 -2.07 0.16
N ARG A 66 7.92 -2.87 0.43
CA ARG A 66 8.03 -4.12 1.19
C ARG A 66 8.85 -5.20 0.49
N ASP A 67 8.98 -5.13 -0.83
CA ASP A 67 9.84 -6.01 -1.60
C ASP A 67 11.29 -5.47 -1.69
N LEU A 68 11.45 -4.14 -1.70
CA LEU A 68 12.74 -3.46 -1.85
C LEU A 68 13.50 -3.30 -0.52
N TYR A 69 12.79 -3.29 0.61
CA TYR A 69 13.34 -3.11 1.94
C TYR A 69 12.85 -4.17 2.92
N GLU A 70 13.63 -4.38 3.98
CA GLU A 70 13.24 -5.12 5.17
C GLU A 70 13.47 -4.24 6.40
N GLY A 71 12.44 -4.11 7.26
CA GLY A 71 12.50 -3.39 8.52
C GLY A 71 13.22 -4.15 9.63
N LEU A 72 13.28 -3.56 10.83
CA LEU A 72 13.72 -4.26 12.04
C LEU A 72 12.87 -5.52 12.27
N VAL A 73 11.58 -5.36 12.08
CA VAL A 73 10.56 -6.41 12.15
C VAL A 73 9.72 -6.35 10.87
N THR A 74 9.01 -7.43 10.57
CA THR A 74 8.11 -7.53 9.42
C THR A 74 6.79 -8.17 9.81
N GLU A 75 5.77 -8.06 8.96
CA GLU A 75 4.49 -8.73 9.13
C GLU A 75 4.51 -10.11 8.47
N ALA A 76 4.09 -11.12 9.22
CA ALA A 76 3.78 -12.44 8.67
C ALA A 76 2.41 -12.43 7.95
N PRO A 77 2.09 -13.46 7.14
CA PRO A 77 0.80 -13.53 6.41
C PRO A 77 -0.45 -13.51 7.30
N ASP A 78 -0.33 -13.81 8.58
CA ASP A 78 -1.42 -13.74 9.56
C ASP A 78 -1.51 -12.38 10.28
N GLY A 79 -0.66 -11.42 9.90
CA GLY A 79 -0.58 -10.09 10.52
C GLY A 79 0.24 -10.03 11.81
N SER A 80 0.83 -11.15 12.26
CA SER A 80 1.72 -11.13 13.41
C SER A 80 3.07 -10.47 13.08
N ILE A 81 3.66 -9.82 14.07
CA ILE A 81 4.98 -9.20 13.93
C ILE A 81 6.05 -10.25 14.19
N VAL A 82 6.96 -10.40 13.25
CA VAL A 82 8.06 -11.38 13.28
C VAL A 82 9.41 -10.69 13.05
N PRO A 83 10.53 -11.32 13.44
CA PRO A 83 11.88 -10.82 13.19
C PRO A 83 12.16 -10.56 11.70
N GLY A 84 12.61 -9.34 11.39
CA GLY A 84 13.15 -8.94 10.08
C GLY A 84 14.69 -8.92 10.10
N VAL A 85 15.28 -7.71 9.91
CA VAL A 85 16.72 -7.48 10.09
C VAL A 85 17.13 -7.72 11.54
N ALA A 86 16.31 -7.36 12.52
CA ALA A 86 16.54 -7.79 13.89
C ALA A 86 16.29 -9.30 14.02
N SER A 87 17.21 -10.02 14.69
CA SER A 87 17.01 -11.43 15.04
C SER A 87 16.05 -11.61 16.18
N ASP A 88 16.09 -10.66 17.11
CA ASP A 88 15.29 -10.61 18.33
C ASP A 88 15.28 -9.18 18.90
N TRP A 89 14.50 -8.98 19.93
CA TRP A 89 14.47 -7.72 20.68
C TRP A 89 14.04 -7.94 22.14
N GLU A 90 14.48 -7.03 22.99
CA GLU A 90 14.07 -6.97 24.40
C GLU A 90 13.27 -5.69 24.67
N ILE A 91 12.25 -5.81 25.51
CA ILE A 91 11.46 -4.67 25.99
C ILE A 91 11.66 -4.55 27.50
N SER A 92 12.01 -3.35 27.96
CA SER A 92 12.18 -3.07 29.39
C SER A 92 10.84 -3.26 30.14
N LYS A 93 10.90 -3.54 31.45
CA LYS A 93 9.74 -3.82 32.29
C LYS A 93 8.70 -2.68 32.31
N ASP A 94 9.15 -1.44 32.14
CA ASP A 94 8.30 -0.24 32.04
C ASP A 94 7.71 -0.01 30.65
N GLY A 95 8.14 -0.82 29.65
CA GLY A 95 7.67 -0.71 28.26
C GLY A 95 8.23 0.49 27.50
N LEU A 96 9.24 1.17 28.03
CA LEU A 96 9.78 2.41 27.45
C LEU A 96 10.99 2.16 26.56
N ARG A 97 11.77 1.12 26.80
CA ARG A 97 12.99 0.85 26.05
C ARG A 97 12.92 -0.45 25.30
N TYR A 98 13.27 -0.40 24.01
CA TYR A 98 13.40 -1.53 23.09
C TYR A 98 14.87 -1.64 22.68
N THR A 99 15.45 -2.83 22.82
CA THR A 99 16.81 -3.12 22.35
C THR A 99 16.71 -4.19 21.28
N PHE A 100 17.10 -3.86 20.05
CA PHE A 100 17.07 -4.76 18.90
C PHE A 100 18.47 -5.28 18.62
N ASN A 101 18.61 -6.60 18.46
CA ASN A 101 19.83 -7.26 18.03
C ASN A 101 19.74 -7.55 16.53
N LEU A 102 20.56 -6.90 15.72
CA LEU A 102 20.54 -7.05 14.27
C LEU A 102 21.36 -8.27 13.85
N ARG A 103 20.93 -8.88 12.74
CA ARG A 103 21.64 -9.99 12.10
C ARG A 103 22.91 -9.47 11.42
N ASP A 104 24.03 -10.10 11.67
CA ASP A 104 25.30 -9.86 10.98
C ASP A 104 25.29 -10.29 9.51
N THR A 105 24.29 -11.10 9.11
CA THR A 105 24.08 -11.56 7.74
C THR A 105 23.21 -10.62 6.90
N ALA A 106 22.66 -9.56 7.48
CA ALA A 106 21.85 -8.59 6.75
C ALA A 106 22.74 -7.67 5.90
N LEU A 107 22.51 -7.69 4.58
CA LEU A 107 23.30 -6.93 3.62
C LEU A 107 22.41 -6.03 2.78
N TRP A 108 22.92 -4.88 2.43
CA TRP A 108 22.42 -4.05 1.35
C TRP A 108 22.65 -4.70 -0.02
N SER A 109 21.89 -4.30 -1.03
CA SER A 109 22.00 -4.83 -2.39
C SER A 109 23.37 -4.61 -3.04
N ASN A 110 24.13 -3.60 -2.59
CA ASN A 110 25.51 -3.34 -3.02
C ASN A 110 26.55 -4.21 -2.28
N GLY A 111 26.15 -4.89 -1.20
CA GLY A 111 27.00 -5.77 -0.40
C GLY A 111 27.52 -5.18 0.90
N ASP A 112 27.23 -3.92 1.20
CA ASP A 112 27.54 -3.31 2.49
C ASP A 112 26.71 -3.97 3.60
N PRO A 113 27.18 -4.05 4.86
CA PRO A 113 26.38 -4.53 5.98
C PRO A 113 25.25 -3.55 6.31
N VAL A 114 24.07 -4.07 6.65
CA VAL A 114 22.97 -3.28 7.23
C VAL A 114 23.25 -3.14 8.72
N THR A 115 23.34 -1.91 9.21
CA THR A 115 23.73 -1.60 10.57
C THR A 115 22.64 -0.86 11.36
N ALA A 116 22.77 -0.83 12.68
CA ALA A 116 21.92 -0.03 13.56
C ALA A 116 21.96 1.48 13.23
N ARG A 117 23.06 1.95 12.63
CA ARG A 117 23.20 3.34 12.19
C ARG A 117 22.29 3.67 11.03
N ASP A 118 22.04 2.71 10.11
CA ASP A 118 21.16 2.91 8.95
C ASP A 118 19.70 3.08 9.40
N PHE A 119 19.27 2.30 10.39
CA PHE A 119 17.94 2.46 11.00
C PHE A 119 17.81 3.77 11.76
N ALA A 120 18.82 4.12 12.57
CA ALA A 120 18.82 5.39 13.28
C ALA A 120 18.82 6.58 12.30
N ALA A 121 19.52 6.49 11.18
CA ALA A 121 19.55 7.52 10.15
C ALA A 121 18.20 7.64 9.44
N GLY A 122 17.53 6.52 9.08
CA GLY A 122 16.20 6.53 8.48
C GLY A 122 15.17 7.20 9.38
N ILE A 123 15.10 6.81 10.65
CA ILE A 123 14.17 7.40 11.63
C ILE A 123 14.47 8.90 11.86
N ARG A 124 15.74 9.28 11.99
CA ARG A 124 16.15 10.68 12.12
C ARG A 124 15.78 11.51 10.89
N ARG A 125 15.92 10.95 9.70
CA ARG A 125 15.52 11.63 8.46
C ARG A 125 14.03 11.96 8.44
N VAL A 126 13.16 11.03 8.84
CA VAL A 126 11.71 11.24 8.96
C VAL A 126 11.37 12.34 9.97
N LEU A 127 12.07 12.38 11.12
CA LEU A 127 11.79 13.31 12.21
C LEU A 127 12.67 14.57 12.17
N SER A 128 13.47 14.77 11.13
CA SER A 128 14.24 16.01 10.96
C SER A 128 13.33 17.21 10.75
N PRO A 129 13.68 18.39 11.31
CA PRO A 129 12.97 19.63 11.02
C PRO A 129 12.89 19.88 9.51
N GLY A 130 11.69 20.20 9.00
CA GLY A 130 11.47 20.39 7.56
C GLY A 130 11.30 19.09 6.76
N SER A 131 11.28 17.92 7.40
CA SER A 131 10.86 16.69 6.78
C SER A 131 9.44 16.85 6.23
N GLN A 132 9.23 16.42 5.00
CA GLN A 132 7.92 16.41 4.33
C GLN A 132 7.19 15.06 4.53
N SER A 133 7.60 14.27 5.51
CA SER A 133 7.01 12.96 5.79
C SER A 133 5.60 13.09 6.36
N SER A 134 4.58 12.77 5.58
CA SER A 134 3.19 12.73 6.02
C SER A 134 2.93 11.71 7.13
N TYR A 135 3.79 10.69 7.26
CA TYR A 135 3.70 9.64 8.28
C TYR A 135 4.65 9.82 9.47
N ALA A 136 5.34 10.96 9.59
CA ALA A 136 6.20 11.25 10.74
C ALA A 136 5.48 11.08 12.10
N PHE A 137 4.16 11.35 12.14
CA PHE A 137 3.36 11.21 13.36
C PHE A 137 3.31 9.78 13.92
N LEU A 138 3.52 8.75 13.11
CA LEU A 138 3.61 7.36 13.58
C LEU A 138 4.82 7.12 14.47
N LEU A 139 5.89 7.91 14.30
CA LEU A 139 7.10 7.85 15.12
C LEU A 139 7.06 8.80 16.33
N TYR A 140 5.98 9.53 16.56
CA TYR A 140 5.84 10.40 17.75
C TYR A 140 5.89 9.70 19.11
N PRO A 141 5.64 8.37 19.22
CA PRO A 141 5.92 7.66 20.47
C PRO A 141 7.39 7.69 20.90
N LEU A 142 8.34 7.94 20.01
CA LEU A 142 9.76 8.09 20.34
C LEU A 142 9.98 9.28 21.27
N LEU A 143 10.88 9.10 22.23
CA LEU A 143 11.29 10.17 23.13
C LEU A 143 11.81 11.37 22.33
N ASN A 144 11.32 12.55 22.65
CA ASN A 144 11.64 13.85 22.01
C ASN A 144 11.27 13.97 20.51
N ALA A 145 10.47 13.04 19.94
CA ALA A 145 10.15 13.10 18.52
C ALA A 145 9.42 14.38 18.10
N ARG A 146 8.41 14.81 18.88
CA ARG A 146 7.67 16.05 18.61
C ARG A 146 8.52 17.29 18.80
N GLU A 147 9.35 17.31 19.82
CA GLU A 147 10.24 18.40 20.13
C GLU A 147 11.29 18.61 19.03
N VAL A 148 11.80 17.51 18.48
CA VAL A 148 12.79 17.53 17.40
C VAL A 148 12.16 18.04 16.09
N ILE A 149 11.06 17.47 15.64
CA ILE A 149 10.43 17.86 14.36
C ILE A 149 9.96 19.32 14.38
N GLU A 150 9.54 19.83 15.56
CA GLU A 150 9.17 21.23 15.78
C GLU A 150 10.37 22.14 16.06
N SER A 151 11.61 21.67 15.93
CA SER A 151 12.86 22.42 16.18
C SER A 151 13.01 22.94 17.61
N ARG A 152 12.34 22.32 18.59
CA ARG A 152 12.45 22.65 20.02
C ARG A 152 13.59 21.91 20.73
N GLU A 153 14.03 20.79 20.13
CA GLU A 153 15.15 19.98 20.60
C GLU A 153 16.07 19.57 19.46
N SER A 154 17.34 19.24 19.80
CA SER A 154 18.32 18.71 18.84
C SER A 154 17.96 17.29 18.43
N ILE A 155 18.20 16.94 17.16
CA ILE A 155 18.04 15.57 16.60
C ILE A 155 18.86 14.52 17.40
N ASP A 156 19.93 14.92 18.05
CA ASP A 156 20.76 14.05 18.89
C ASP A 156 20.06 13.62 20.20
N LYS A 157 18.97 14.30 20.57
CA LYS A 157 18.15 13.97 21.74
C LYS A 157 16.99 13.00 21.41
N LEU A 158 16.83 12.65 20.14
CA LEU A 158 15.82 11.69 19.72
C LEU A 158 16.08 10.33 20.37
N GLY A 159 15.02 9.68 20.85
CA GLY A 159 15.05 8.35 21.47
C GLY A 159 15.40 7.20 20.51
N VAL A 160 16.39 7.40 19.64
CA VAL A 160 16.92 6.34 18.76
C VAL A 160 18.43 6.42 18.73
N ARG A 161 19.11 5.30 19.02
CA ARG A 161 20.57 5.26 19.16
C ARG A 161 21.14 3.93 18.72
N ALA A 162 22.12 3.94 17.80
CA ALA A 162 22.98 2.81 17.54
C ALA A 162 24.01 2.69 18.70
N ILE A 163 23.94 1.61 19.46
CA ILE A 163 24.90 1.33 20.56
C ILE A 163 26.22 0.84 19.95
N ASP A 164 26.11 -0.05 18.97
CA ASP A 164 27.17 -0.53 18.11
C ASP A 164 26.62 -0.79 16.70
N GLU A 165 27.32 -1.56 15.87
CA GLU A 165 26.88 -1.86 14.50
C GLU A 165 25.63 -2.73 14.46
N ASN A 166 25.45 -3.63 15.44
CA ASN A 166 24.40 -4.64 15.46
C ASN A 166 23.36 -4.41 16.57
N THR A 167 23.48 -3.35 17.38
CA THR A 167 22.55 -3.08 18.49
C THR A 167 21.93 -1.72 18.34
N LEU A 168 20.61 -1.70 18.14
CA LEU A 168 19.79 -0.48 18.11
C LEU A 168 18.98 -0.37 19.40
N GLU A 169 19.11 0.74 20.09
CA GLU A 169 18.25 1.09 21.22
C GLU A 169 17.24 2.15 20.80
N VAL A 170 15.98 1.92 21.18
CA VAL A 170 14.86 2.83 20.93
C VAL A 170 14.18 3.13 22.27
N GLU A 171 13.98 4.40 22.58
CA GLU A 171 13.35 4.87 23.81
C GLU A 171 12.05 5.63 23.49
N LEU A 172 10.97 5.30 24.20
CA LEU A 172 9.64 5.91 24.05
C LEU A 172 9.39 6.89 25.21
N TYR A 173 8.56 7.92 24.95
CA TYR A 173 8.11 8.83 26.03
C TYR A 173 7.02 8.21 26.90
N ALA A 174 6.28 7.22 26.39
CA ALA A 174 5.26 6.46 27.09
C ALA A 174 5.13 5.06 26.47
N PRO A 175 4.69 4.04 27.23
CA PRO A 175 4.49 2.70 26.68
C PRO A 175 3.51 2.70 25.51
N ALA A 176 3.88 2.09 24.38
CA ALA A 176 3.06 2.02 23.17
C ALA A 176 3.01 0.58 22.63
N GLY A 177 1.94 -0.15 22.96
CA GLY A 177 1.82 -1.56 22.58
C GLY A 177 1.78 -1.85 21.09
N HIS A 178 1.47 -0.84 20.26
CA HIS A 178 1.45 -0.93 18.80
C HIS A 178 2.80 -0.57 18.14
N PHE A 179 3.81 -0.19 18.92
CA PHE A 179 5.03 0.39 18.36
C PHE A 179 5.80 -0.57 17.45
N LEU A 180 5.81 -1.87 17.75
CA LEU A 180 6.40 -2.87 16.85
C LEU A 180 5.72 -2.91 15.47
N SER A 181 4.40 -2.72 15.40
CA SER A 181 3.70 -2.64 14.12
C SER A 181 4.09 -1.39 13.32
N VAL A 182 4.39 -0.29 14.00
CA VAL A 182 4.93 0.91 13.34
C VAL A 182 6.31 0.65 12.75
N LEU A 183 7.16 -0.12 13.44
CA LEU A 183 8.50 -0.48 12.96
C LEU A 183 8.50 -1.43 11.75
N ALA A 184 7.37 -2.09 11.47
CA ALA A 184 7.19 -2.88 10.25
C ALA A 184 6.75 -2.03 9.02
N MET A 185 6.49 -0.74 9.22
CA MET A 185 6.07 0.17 8.15
C MET A 185 7.26 0.86 7.47
N PRO A 186 7.12 1.24 6.18
CA PRO A 186 8.19 1.90 5.42
C PRO A 186 8.80 3.12 6.11
N VAL A 187 8.02 3.90 6.84
CA VAL A 187 8.48 5.09 7.59
C VAL A 187 9.59 4.79 8.61
N ALA A 188 9.75 3.54 9.01
CA ALA A 188 10.79 3.09 9.95
C ALA A 188 11.88 2.23 9.28
N PHE A 189 11.90 2.13 7.94
CA PHE A 189 12.90 1.36 7.21
C PHE A 189 14.29 2.03 7.27
N PRO A 190 15.35 1.23 7.17
CA PRO A 190 16.70 1.76 7.13
C PRO A 190 16.97 2.47 5.80
N ILE A 191 17.88 3.42 5.80
CA ILE A 191 18.34 4.11 4.59
C ILE A 191 19.85 3.99 4.49
N HIS A 192 20.33 3.52 3.34
CA HIS A 192 21.74 3.47 3.05
C HIS A 192 22.32 4.89 2.99
N ASN A 193 23.49 5.09 3.58
CA ASN A 193 24.11 6.42 3.73
C ASN A 193 24.33 7.17 2.40
N SER A 194 24.51 6.46 1.28
CA SER A 194 24.68 7.07 -0.04
C SER A 194 23.38 7.56 -0.67
N MET A 195 22.20 7.20 -0.10
CA MET A 195 20.89 7.55 -0.64
C MET A 195 20.23 8.75 0.06
N GLY A 196 20.76 9.19 1.19
CA GLY A 196 20.11 10.17 2.07
C GLY A 196 20.05 11.61 1.55
N GLY A 197 20.58 11.93 0.38
CA GLY A 197 20.75 13.31 -0.10
C GLY A 197 19.99 13.71 -1.36
N GLU A 198 19.58 12.77 -2.19
CA GLU A 198 18.97 13.10 -3.50
C GLU A 198 17.74 12.21 -3.79
N GLU A 199 16.62 12.83 -4.12
CA GLU A 199 15.37 12.17 -4.54
C GLU A 199 15.59 11.20 -5.70
N ARG A 200 16.50 11.54 -6.62
CA ARG A 200 16.90 10.70 -7.75
C ARG A 200 17.36 9.29 -7.34
N SER A 201 17.97 9.14 -6.18
CA SER A 201 18.46 7.85 -5.67
C SER A 201 17.35 6.82 -5.46
N PHE A 202 16.12 7.27 -5.22
CA PHE A 202 14.97 6.39 -4.99
C PHE A 202 14.18 6.05 -6.26
N ALA A 203 14.43 6.73 -7.38
CA ALA A 203 13.73 6.52 -8.64
C ALA A 203 14.58 5.83 -9.72
N ASP A 204 15.90 5.92 -9.63
CA ASP A 204 16.83 5.42 -10.64
C ASP A 204 17.48 4.10 -10.20
N PRO A 205 17.22 2.99 -10.91
CA PRO A 205 17.80 1.68 -10.59
C PRO A 205 19.34 1.67 -10.45
N ALA A 206 20.03 2.58 -11.14
CA ALA A 206 21.48 2.67 -11.07
C ALA A 206 22.01 3.17 -9.73
N TYR A 207 21.18 3.85 -8.94
CA TYR A 207 21.53 4.43 -7.65
C TYR A 207 20.75 3.81 -6.49
N PHE A 208 19.68 3.06 -6.78
CA PHE A 208 18.83 2.47 -5.77
C PHE A 208 19.55 1.37 -4.99
N ILE A 209 19.60 1.50 -3.67
CA ILE A 209 20.18 0.51 -2.75
C ILE A 209 19.12 0.15 -1.71
N GLY A 210 18.59 -1.08 -1.80
CA GLY A 210 17.66 -1.66 -0.85
C GLY A 210 18.27 -2.83 -0.09
N ASN A 211 17.61 -3.27 0.97
CA ASN A 211 18.00 -4.42 1.76
C ASN A 211 16.94 -5.54 1.75
N GLY A 212 15.92 -5.43 0.90
CA GLY A 212 14.82 -6.38 0.78
C GLY A 212 15.12 -7.57 -0.11
N ALA A 213 14.08 -8.41 -0.30
CA ALA A 213 14.14 -9.62 -1.12
C ALA A 213 14.40 -9.33 -2.61
N TYR A 214 14.08 -8.13 -3.04
CA TYR A 214 14.24 -7.69 -4.42
C TYR A 214 15.02 -6.37 -4.52
N MET A 215 15.52 -6.10 -5.73
CA MET A 215 16.21 -4.89 -6.13
C MET A 215 15.42 -4.22 -7.25
N LEU A 216 15.40 -2.90 -7.29
CA LEU A 216 14.81 -2.14 -8.39
C LEU A 216 15.61 -2.40 -9.67
N ASP A 217 14.95 -2.87 -10.71
CA ASP A 217 15.55 -3.14 -12.04
C ASP A 217 15.12 -2.11 -13.06
N GLU A 218 13.84 -1.71 -13.02
CA GLU A 218 13.27 -0.71 -13.91
C GLU A 218 12.09 -0.01 -13.23
N TRP A 219 11.96 1.29 -13.45
CA TRP A 219 10.75 2.04 -13.17
C TRP A 219 10.42 2.95 -14.35
N ARG A 220 9.35 2.62 -15.05
CA ARG A 220 8.75 3.45 -16.10
C ARG A 220 7.37 3.91 -15.60
N PRO A 221 7.24 5.17 -15.16
CA PRO A 221 5.97 5.70 -14.67
C PRO A 221 4.83 5.50 -15.68
N GLY A 222 3.64 5.13 -15.18
CA GLY A 222 2.48 4.80 -15.99
C GLY A 222 2.57 3.48 -16.76
N SER A 223 3.63 2.70 -16.60
CA SER A 223 3.87 1.48 -17.38
C SER A 223 4.21 0.26 -16.51
N VAL A 224 5.36 0.26 -15.87
CA VAL A 224 5.81 -0.90 -15.09
C VAL A 224 6.89 -0.50 -14.07
N ILE A 225 6.85 -1.15 -12.91
CA ILE A 225 7.98 -1.23 -11.98
C ILE A 225 8.42 -2.68 -11.97
N ARG A 226 9.65 -2.93 -12.41
CA ARG A 226 10.24 -4.27 -12.42
C ARG A 226 11.27 -4.39 -11.32
N LEU A 227 11.14 -5.46 -10.57
CA LEU A 227 12.06 -5.84 -9.52
C LEU A 227 12.71 -7.17 -9.87
N ARG A 228 13.98 -7.33 -9.55
CA ARG A 228 14.71 -8.60 -9.69
C ARG A 228 15.15 -9.09 -8.32
N LYS A 229 15.19 -10.40 -8.14
CA LYS A 229 15.64 -11.05 -6.90
C LYS A 229 16.99 -10.50 -6.45
N ASN A 230 17.08 -10.17 -5.16
CA ASN A 230 18.32 -9.76 -4.51
C ASN A 230 19.09 -11.01 -4.04
N PRO A 231 20.22 -11.36 -4.67
CA PRO A 231 20.99 -12.53 -4.27
C PRO A 231 21.68 -12.34 -2.90
N ARG A 232 21.75 -11.11 -2.40
CA ARG A 232 22.35 -10.76 -1.10
C ARG A 232 21.33 -10.66 0.02
N PHE A 233 20.04 -10.80 -0.28
CA PHE A 233 19.03 -10.85 0.78
C PHE A 233 19.32 -12.01 1.72
N ARG A 234 19.22 -11.75 3.03
CA ARG A 234 19.57 -12.74 4.07
C ARG A 234 18.90 -14.11 3.89
N ASP A 235 17.72 -14.14 3.30
CA ASP A 235 16.92 -15.34 3.05
C ASP A 235 16.69 -15.60 1.55
N ALA A 236 17.64 -15.18 0.71
CA ALA A 236 17.54 -15.31 -0.74
C ALA A 236 17.29 -16.75 -1.22
N VAL A 237 17.72 -17.75 -0.48
CA VAL A 237 17.53 -19.17 -0.82
C VAL A 237 16.05 -19.54 -0.89
N ASN A 238 15.21 -18.92 -0.06
CA ASN A 238 13.78 -19.18 0.03
C ASN A 238 12.94 -18.27 -0.91
N VAL A 239 13.55 -17.31 -1.57
CA VAL A 239 12.88 -16.49 -2.59
C VAL A 239 12.84 -17.24 -3.92
N SER A 240 11.70 -17.79 -4.27
CA SER A 240 11.53 -18.61 -5.48
C SER A 240 11.30 -17.79 -6.77
N ILE A 241 10.62 -16.64 -6.65
CA ILE A 241 10.31 -15.76 -7.78
C ILE A 241 11.55 -14.93 -8.13
N GLN A 242 11.92 -14.90 -9.41
CA GLN A 242 13.12 -14.20 -9.86
C GLN A 242 12.85 -12.76 -10.25
N VAL A 243 11.65 -12.48 -10.78
CA VAL A 243 11.22 -11.15 -11.25
C VAL A 243 9.81 -10.88 -10.75
N VAL A 244 9.58 -9.69 -10.22
CA VAL A 244 8.25 -9.16 -9.90
C VAL A 244 8.00 -7.92 -10.73
N GLU A 245 6.86 -7.87 -11.40
CA GLU A 245 6.44 -6.73 -12.21
C GLU A 245 5.14 -6.15 -11.65
N TYR A 246 5.17 -4.87 -11.31
CA TYR A 246 4.01 -4.11 -10.84
C TYR A 246 3.49 -3.24 -11.98
N PHE A 247 2.20 -3.40 -12.30
CA PHE A 247 1.53 -2.65 -13.34
C PHE A 247 0.55 -1.63 -12.71
N PRO A 248 0.75 -0.33 -12.94
CA PRO A 248 -0.09 0.72 -12.36
C PRO A 248 -1.39 0.88 -13.16
N ILE A 249 -2.31 -0.07 -13.05
CA ILE A 249 -3.57 -0.12 -13.78
C ILE A 249 -4.68 0.42 -12.87
N VAL A 250 -5.23 1.59 -13.18
CA VAL A 250 -6.25 2.27 -12.38
C VAL A 250 -7.65 1.67 -12.63
N ASP A 251 -7.96 1.35 -13.90
CA ASP A 251 -9.25 0.77 -14.27
C ASP A 251 -9.31 -0.72 -13.96
N SER A 252 -10.14 -1.10 -12.98
CA SER A 252 -10.24 -2.47 -12.49
C SER A 252 -10.80 -3.47 -13.51
N MET A 253 -11.60 -3.01 -14.50
CA MET A 253 -12.07 -3.88 -15.59
C MET A 253 -10.95 -4.18 -16.58
N THR A 254 -10.13 -3.20 -16.90
CA THR A 254 -8.93 -3.40 -17.73
C THR A 254 -7.97 -4.38 -17.05
N GLU A 255 -7.72 -4.20 -15.74
CA GLU A 255 -6.89 -5.11 -14.94
C GLU A 255 -7.44 -6.55 -14.95
N LEU A 256 -8.75 -6.72 -14.75
CA LEU A 256 -9.42 -8.02 -14.80
C LEU A 256 -9.29 -8.66 -16.20
N ASN A 257 -9.41 -7.88 -17.26
CA ASN A 257 -9.28 -8.40 -18.63
C ASN A 257 -7.84 -8.86 -18.92
N MET A 258 -6.83 -8.13 -18.44
CA MET A 258 -5.43 -8.56 -18.52
C MET A 258 -5.18 -9.86 -17.74
N TYR A 259 -5.78 -10.00 -16.54
CA TYR A 259 -5.73 -11.23 -15.77
C TYR A 259 -6.35 -12.40 -16.55
N ARG A 260 -7.54 -12.21 -17.14
CA ARG A 260 -8.21 -13.23 -17.95
C ARG A 260 -7.44 -13.62 -19.21
N ALA A 261 -6.69 -12.67 -19.78
CA ALA A 261 -5.80 -12.89 -20.91
C ALA A 261 -4.48 -13.60 -20.55
N GLY A 262 -4.21 -13.77 -19.24
CA GLY A 262 -2.95 -14.34 -18.75
C GLY A 262 -1.78 -13.36 -18.81
N GLU A 263 -2.06 -12.06 -18.90
CA GLU A 263 -1.06 -10.98 -18.87
C GLU A 263 -0.70 -10.56 -17.44
N LEU A 264 -1.59 -10.82 -16.47
CA LEU A 264 -1.37 -10.67 -15.04
C LEU A 264 -1.59 -12.00 -14.33
N ASP A 265 -0.88 -12.18 -13.21
CA ASP A 265 -1.02 -13.32 -12.30
C ASP A 265 -1.84 -12.97 -11.06
N ILE A 266 -1.86 -11.66 -10.67
CA ILE A 266 -2.63 -11.13 -9.55
C ILE A 266 -3.19 -9.76 -9.94
N THR A 267 -4.47 -9.50 -9.62
CA THR A 267 -5.05 -8.15 -9.69
C THR A 267 -4.94 -7.43 -8.35
N ALA A 268 -4.83 -6.10 -8.36
CA ALA A 268 -4.85 -5.28 -7.15
C ALA A 268 -6.24 -5.32 -6.50
N THR A 269 -7.29 -5.33 -7.34
CA THR A 269 -8.68 -5.32 -6.87
C THR A 269 -9.59 -6.10 -7.84
N ILE A 270 -10.84 -6.30 -7.43
CA ILE A 270 -11.90 -6.88 -8.27
C ILE A 270 -12.94 -5.79 -8.52
N PRO A 271 -13.37 -5.56 -9.79
CA PRO A 271 -14.47 -4.63 -10.06
C PRO A 271 -15.70 -5.00 -9.24
N PRO A 272 -16.41 -4.04 -8.60
CA PRO A 272 -17.57 -4.33 -7.76
C PRO A 272 -18.62 -5.19 -8.47
N SER A 273 -18.93 -4.87 -9.73
CA SER A 273 -19.92 -5.61 -10.55
C SER A 273 -19.51 -7.05 -10.88
N MET A 274 -18.21 -7.38 -10.77
CA MET A 274 -17.66 -8.69 -11.11
C MET A 274 -17.36 -9.56 -9.88
N PHE A 275 -17.51 -9.02 -8.67
CA PHE A 275 -17.13 -9.74 -7.44
C PHE A 275 -17.94 -11.05 -7.27
N GLU A 276 -19.26 -10.99 -7.24
CA GLU A 276 -20.09 -12.19 -7.08
C GLU A 276 -20.02 -13.12 -8.30
N PRO A 277 -20.03 -12.65 -9.57
CA PRO A 277 -19.77 -13.50 -10.71
C PRO A 277 -18.44 -14.25 -10.63
N LEU A 278 -17.34 -13.59 -10.31
CA LEU A 278 -16.02 -14.23 -10.18
C LEU A 278 -15.95 -15.21 -9.01
N ARG A 279 -16.56 -14.86 -7.88
CA ARG A 279 -16.65 -15.75 -6.73
C ARG A 279 -17.39 -17.05 -7.05
N ALA A 280 -18.42 -16.99 -7.90
CA ALA A 280 -19.15 -18.18 -8.38
C ALA A 280 -18.37 -18.95 -9.45
N GLU A 281 -17.75 -18.26 -10.41
CA GLU A 281 -17.05 -18.85 -11.56
C GLU A 281 -15.66 -19.39 -11.18
N ARG A 282 -14.91 -18.66 -10.33
CA ARG A 282 -13.51 -18.92 -9.98
C ARG A 282 -13.24 -18.88 -8.47
N PRO A 283 -13.96 -19.68 -7.66
CA PRO A 283 -13.89 -19.58 -6.19
C PRO A 283 -12.49 -19.84 -5.63
N SER A 284 -11.65 -20.60 -6.32
CA SER A 284 -10.27 -20.88 -5.92
C SER A 284 -9.29 -19.74 -6.21
N GLU A 285 -9.66 -18.80 -7.10
CA GLU A 285 -8.82 -17.66 -7.49
C GLU A 285 -9.20 -16.40 -6.74
N VAL A 286 -10.47 -16.24 -6.32
CA VAL A 286 -10.92 -15.11 -5.49
C VAL A 286 -10.42 -15.29 -4.07
N ARG A 287 -9.57 -14.37 -3.62
CA ARG A 287 -9.01 -14.36 -2.26
C ARG A 287 -9.63 -13.23 -1.44
N ILE A 288 -10.25 -13.58 -0.32
CA ILE A 288 -10.85 -12.62 0.61
C ILE A 288 -10.13 -12.76 1.93
N ALA A 289 -9.54 -11.67 2.40
CA ALA A 289 -8.88 -11.59 3.69
C ALA A 289 -9.48 -10.44 4.52
N PRO A 290 -9.63 -10.60 5.84
CA PRO A 290 -9.97 -9.49 6.73
C PRO A 290 -8.91 -8.38 6.62
N SER A 291 -9.36 -7.13 6.57
CA SER A 291 -8.47 -5.97 6.61
C SER A 291 -8.86 -5.06 7.77
N LEU A 292 -7.86 -4.62 8.55
CA LEU A 292 -8.03 -3.61 9.60
C LEU A 292 -8.03 -2.20 8.98
N ALA A 293 -8.88 -1.99 7.98
CA ALA A 293 -9.01 -0.74 7.25
C ALA A 293 -10.38 -0.11 7.49
N LEU A 294 -10.43 1.20 7.46
CA LEU A 294 -11.65 2.00 7.52
C LEU A 294 -11.72 2.92 6.31
N TYR A 295 -12.82 2.84 5.57
CA TYR A 295 -13.17 3.86 4.58
C TYR A 295 -13.91 5.01 5.26
N TYR A 296 -13.44 6.22 5.08
CA TYR A 296 -14.04 7.40 5.72
C TYR A 296 -14.02 8.63 4.80
N VAL A 297 -14.89 9.58 5.10
CA VAL A 297 -14.85 10.92 4.50
C VAL A 297 -14.22 11.87 5.49
N ALA A 298 -13.10 12.49 5.10
CA ALA A 298 -12.47 13.56 5.88
C ALA A 298 -13.23 14.87 5.68
N LEU A 299 -13.41 15.61 6.76
CA LEU A 299 -14.03 16.94 6.73
C LEU A 299 -12.98 17.96 7.15
N ASP A 300 -12.79 19.00 6.35
CA ASP A 300 -11.92 20.12 6.72
C ASP A 300 -12.59 20.98 7.79
N LEU A 301 -12.12 20.87 9.02
CA LEU A 301 -12.67 21.58 10.17
C LEU A 301 -12.16 23.01 10.30
N SER A 302 -11.14 23.40 9.55
CA SER A 302 -10.62 24.78 9.53
C SER A 302 -11.55 25.72 8.75
N GLU A 303 -12.33 25.14 7.82
CA GLU A 303 -13.21 25.87 6.92
C GLU A 303 -14.68 25.79 7.36
N SER A 304 -15.40 26.91 7.25
CA SER A 304 -16.85 26.92 7.38
C SER A 304 -17.48 26.33 6.11
N PRO A 305 -18.55 25.52 6.23
CA PRO A 305 -19.34 25.25 7.43
C PRO A 305 -18.95 23.95 8.16
N MET A 306 -17.92 23.23 7.74
CA MET A 306 -17.59 21.91 8.31
C MET A 306 -17.09 21.98 9.76
N ASN A 307 -16.74 23.16 10.26
CA ASN A 307 -16.43 23.41 11.67
C ASN A 307 -17.67 23.33 12.60
N ILE A 308 -18.92 23.30 12.07
CA ILE A 308 -20.16 23.21 12.85
C ILE A 308 -20.42 21.75 13.27
N PRO A 309 -20.36 21.38 14.57
CA PRO A 309 -20.52 19.98 15.00
C PRO A 309 -21.87 19.36 14.59
N MET A 310 -22.98 20.13 14.70
CA MET A 310 -24.32 19.65 14.34
C MET A 310 -24.42 19.31 12.85
N LEU A 311 -23.74 20.06 11.98
CA LEU A 311 -23.69 19.76 10.55
C LEU A 311 -22.97 18.44 10.27
N ARG A 312 -21.83 18.21 10.90
CA ARG A 312 -21.10 16.94 10.76
C ARG A 312 -21.93 15.76 11.23
N GLN A 313 -22.67 15.94 12.33
CA GLN A 313 -23.59 14.93 12.84
C GLN A 313 -24.70 14.64 11.85
N ALA A 314 -25.32 15.67 11.25
CA ALA A 314 -26.36 15.53 10.24
C ALA A 314 -25.86 14.73 9.02
N LEU A 315 -24.69 15.12 8.47
CA LEU A 315 -24.07 14.41 7.35
C LEU A 315 -23.79 12.94 7.66
N SER A 316 -23.30 12.64 8.88
CA SER A 316 -23.00 11.27 9.30
C SER A 316 -24.27 10.42 9.50
N LEU A 317 -25.33 11.00 10.09
CA LEU A 317 -26.62 10.33 10.33
C LEU A 317 -27.39 10.06 9.02
N ALA A 318 -27.25 10.91 8.01
CA ALA A 318 -27.91 10.76 6.73
C ALA A 318 -27.38 9.62 5.86
N ILE A 319 -26.23 9.04 6.23
CA ILE A 319 -25.62 7.92 5.49
C ILE A 319 -26.25 6.60 5.95
N ASP A 320 -26.93 5.91 5.05
CA ASP A 320 -27.34 4.52 5.22
C ASP A 320 -26.15 3.59 4.88
N ARG A 321 -25.42 3.18 5.94
CA ARG A 321 -24.19 2.40 5.79
C ARG A 321 -24.45 0.99 5.30
N GLU A 322 -25.57 0.39 5.68
CA GLU A 322 -25.99 -0.93 5.24
C GLU A 322 -26.23 -0.94 3.72
N LYS A 323 -26.98 0.05 3.24
CA LYS A 323 -27.22 0.21 1.80
C LYS A 323 -25.96 0.58 1.04
N LEU A 324 -25.08 1.39 1.63
CA LEU A 324 -23.80 1.75 1.02
C LEU A 324 -22.93 0.52 0.77
N VAL A 325 -22.76 -0.35 1.77
CA VAL A 325 -21.95 -1.58 1.61
C VAL A 325 -22.59 -2.59 0.67
N GLU A 326 -23.93 -2.64 0.60
CA GLU A 326 -24.66 -3.45 -0.39
C GLU A 326 -24.37 -2.96 -1.83
N ILE A 327 -24.35 -1.63 -2.04
CA ILE A 327 -24.04 -1.04 -3.37
C ILE A 327 -22.58 -1.28 -3.74
N VAL A 328 -21.64 -1.16 -2.79
CA VAL A 328 -20.22 -1.45 -3.01
C VAL A 328 -19.99 -2.92 -3.31
N GLY A 329 -20.66 -3.83 -2.59
CA GLY A 329 -20.87 -5.23 -2.97
C GLY A 329 -19.65 -6.14 -3.00
N ARG A 330 -18.56 -5.86 -2.24
CA ARG A 330 -17.35 -6.68 -2.19
C ARG A 330 -17.10 -7.35 -0.84
N GLY A 331 -18.08 -7.29 0.10
CA GLY A 331 -18.00 -7.89 1.41
C GLY A 331 -17.52 -6.92 2.50
N GLU A 332 -17.48 -5.63 2.23
CA GLU A 332 -17.31 -4.58 3.22
C GLU A 332 -18.38 -4.66 4.31
N LYS A 333 -18.07 -4.12 5.49
CA LYS A 333 -18.99 -4.07 6.62
C LYS A 333 -19.34 -2.63 6.98
N PRO A 334 -20.60 -2.35 7.40
CA PRO A 334 -20.97 -1.03 7.90
C PRO A 334 -20.11 -0.65 9.10
N ALA A 335 -19.51 0.55 9.08
CA ALA A 335 -18.68 1.04 10.17
C ALA A 335 -19.41 2.11 10.98
N TYR A 336 -19.54 1.88 12.28
CA TYR A 336 -20.13 2.81 13.25
C TYR A 336 -19.11 3.30 14.29
N GLY A 337 -17.83 3.17 13.99
CA GLY A 337 -16.70 3.63 14.80
C GLY A 337 -15.46 3.81 13.93
N ILE A 338 -14.47 4.51 14.44
CA ILE A 338 -13.24 4.82 13.69
C ILE A 338 -12.30 3.62 13.63
N VAL A 339 -12.25 2.82 14.69
CA VAL A 339 -11.39 1.64 14.74
C VAL A 339 -12.19 0.42 14.29
N PRO A 340 -11.73 -0.32 13.27
CA PRO A 340 -12.41 -1.51 12.78
C PRO A 340 -12.42 -2.65 13.82
N ASP A 341 -13.35 -3.58 13.64
CA ASP A 341 -13.38 -4.80 14.44
C ASP A 341 -12.16 -5.67 14.18
N GLY A 342 -11.68 -6.36 15.21
CA GLY A 342 -10.54 -7.29 15.10
C GLY A 342 -9.22 -6.71 15.58
N VAL A 343 -9.16 -5.43 15.95
CA VAL A 343 -7.96 -4.85 16.58
C VAL A 343 -7.80 -5.46 17.98
N ALA A 344 -6.66 -6.11 18.23
CA ALA A 344 -6.37 -6.79 19.48
C ALA A 344 -6.47 -5.86 20.68
N GLY A 345 -7.21 -6.26 21.72
CA GLY A 345 -7.36 -5.47 22.95
C GLY A 345 -8.34 -4.29 22.84
N TYR A 346 -8.91 -4.01 21.68
CA TYR A 346 -9.86 -2.92 21.48
C TYR A 346 -11.31 -3.43 21.40
N ARG A 347 -12.20 -2.90 22.25
CA ARG A 347 -13.62 -3.31 22.28
C ARG A 347 -14.53 -2.55 21.33
N GLY A 348 -13.99 -1.60 20.57
CA GLY A 348 -14.72 -0.79 19.59
C GLY A 348 -15.62 0.27 20.25
N ALA A 349 -15.27 1.54 20.12
CA ALA A 349 -16.22 2.62 20.34
C ALA A 349 -17.18 2.68 19.15
N ARG A 350 -18.46 2.77 19.43
CA ARG A 350 -19.52 2.87 18.43
C ARG A 350 -20.33 4.14 18.69
N TYR A 351 -20.90 4.67 17.64
CA TYR A 351 -21.90 5.72 17.78
C TYR A 351 -23.12 5.18 18.52
N ASP A 352 -23.68 5.95 19.45
CA ASP A 352 -24.87 5.62 20.23
C ASP A 352 -26.14 5.40 19.37
N TRP A 353 -26.15 6.00 18.20
CA TRP A 353 -27.24 5.94 17.22
C TRP A 353 -27.16 4.74 16.25
N GLN A 354 -26.15 3.87 16.35
CA GLN A 354 -26.04 2.71 15.45
C GLN A 354 -27.26 1.78 15.47
N HIS A 355 -28.02 1.78 16.58
CA HIS A 355 -29.19 0.93 16.77
C HIS A 355 -30.52 1.57 16.32
N LEU A 356 -30.48 2.81 15.85
CA LEU A 356 -31.66 3.49 15.34
C LEU A 356 -32.12 2.88 14.03
N SER A 357 -33.44 2.82 13.85
CA SER A 357 -34.02 2.51 12.54
C SER A 357 -33.66 3.60 11.50
N PRO A 358 -33.72 3.30 10.20
CA PRO A 358 -33.47 4.28 9.17
C PRO A 358 -34.31 5.56 9.34
N ALA A 359 -35.61 5.44 9.65
CA ALA A 359 -36.49 6.58 9.85
C ALA A 359 -36.09 7.45 11.06
N GLU A 360 -35.66 6.83 12.16
CA GLU A 360 -35.18 7.56 13.34
C GLU A 360 -33.84 8.27 13.05
N ARG A 361 -32.94 7.64 12.29
CA ARG A 361 -31.68 8.26 11.83
C ARG A 361 -31.94 9.47 10.96
N GLU A 362 -32.81 9.34 9.96
CA GLU A 362 -33.19 10.43 9.07
C GLU A 362 -33.85 11.59 9.83
N SER A 363 -34.73 11.30 10.77
CA SER A 363 -35.36 12.32 11.63
C SER A 363 -34.30 13.09 12.45
N ARG A 364 -33.36 12.39 13.08
CA ARG A 364 -32.25 13.02 13.81
C ARG A 364 -31.28 13.77 12.89
N ALA A 365 -31.05 13.27 11.67
CA ALA A 365 -30.23 13.95 10.68
C ALA A 365 -30.83 15.30 10.31
N ASN A 366 -32.14 15.34 10.02
CA ASN A 366 -32.86 16.56 9.69
C ASN A 366 -32.92 17.57 10.85
N GLU A 367 -33.14 17.09 12.09
CA GLU A 367 -33.08 17.94 13.29
C GLU A 367 -31.69 18.58 13.46
N ALA A 368 -30.61 17.79 13.32
CA ALA A 368 -29.25 18.30 13.42
C ALA A 368 -28.90 19.28 12.29
N TYR A 369 -29.44 19.05 11.09
CA TYR A 369 -29.27 19.92 9.93
C TYR A 369 -29.95 21.28 10.13
N LEU A 370 -31.19 21.29 10.64
CA LEU A 370 -31.91 22.50 11.01
C LEU A 370 -31.17 23.26 12.12
N ASN A 371 -30.69 22.58 13.15
CA ASN A 371 -29.94 23.18 14.25
C ASN A 371 -28.59 23.76 13.79
N ALA A 372 -28.03 23.27 12.66
CA ALA A 372 -26.86 23.84 12.02
C ALA A 372 -27.16 25.07 11.13
N GLY A 373 -28.45 25.44 10.97
CA GLY A 373 -28.86 26.61 10.19
C GLY A 373 -29.20 26.34 8.73
N TYR A 374 -29.38 25.05 8.37
CA TYR A 374 -29.69 24.64 6.99
C TYR A 374 -31.10 24.06 6.87
N ASN A 375 -31.73 24.25 5.74
CA ASN A 375 -33.09 23.77 5.40
C ASN A 375 -33.34 23.86 3.89
N ASP A 376 -34.52 23.57 3.41
CA ASP A 376 -34.90 23.60 2.00
C ASP A 376 -34.72 24.99 1.35
N ASP A 377 -34.93 26.07 2.11
CA ASP A 377 -34.76 27.46 1.63
C ASP A 377 -33.29 27.89 1.64
N ASN A 378 -32.47 27.26 2.48
CA ASN A 378 -31.02 27.49 2.63
C ASN A 378 -30.25 26.14 2.64
N PRO A 379 -30.21 25.44 1.50
CA PRO A 379 -29.52 24.13 1.46
C PRO A 379 -28.03 24.27 1.58
N LEU A 380 -27.40 23.30 2.28
CA LEU A 380 -25.95 23.18 2.31
C LEU A 380 -25.40 22.92 0.90
N LYS A 381 -24.37 23.68 0.52
CA LYS A 381 -23.62 23.48 -0.73
C LYS A 381 -22.17 23.21 -0.41
N PHE A 382 -21.65 22.08 -0.87
CA PHE A 382 -20.24 21.75 -0.64
C PHE A 382 -19.69 20.86 -1.75
N LYS A 383 -18.39 20.74 -1.80
CA LYS A 383 -17.67 19.91 -2.75
C LYS A 383 -17.20 18.61 -2.08
N LEU A 384 -17.43 17.47 -2.73
CA LEU A 384 -16.89 16.17 -2.37
C LEU A 384 -15.77 15.82 -3.37
N ILE A 385 -14.53 15.78 -2.88
CA ILE A 385 -13.36 15.44 -3.68
C ILE A 385 -13.10 13.95 -3.52
N TYR A 386 -12.83 13.25 -4.62
CA TYR A 386 -12.46 11.83 -4.62
C TYR A 386 -11.51 11.53 -5.79
N ASP A 387 -10.76 10.44 -5.67
CA ASP A 387 -9.84 10.02 -6.73
C ASP A 387 -10.52 9.18 -7.82
N THR A 388 -9.76 8.85 -8.86
CA THR A 388 -10.27 8.17 -10.08
C THR A 388 -10.58 6.68 -9.90
N GLY A 389 -10.38 6.10 -8.70
CA GLY A 389 -10.68 4.69 -8.43
C GLY A 389 -12.18 4.38 -8.49
N ASP A 390 -12.55 3.25 -9.09
CA ASP A 390 -13.96 2.83 -9.31
C ASP A 390 -14.80 2.80 -8.04
N ILE A 391 -14.21 2.33 -6.94
CA ILE A 391 -14.90 2.28 -5.64
C ILE A 391 -15.18 3.68 -5.11
N HIS A 392 -14.23 4.60 -5.30
CA HIS A 392 -14.34 5.97 -4.79
C HIS A 392 -15.44 6.75 -5.52
N GLU A 393 -15.56 6.53 -6.82
CA GLU A 393 -16.68 7.10 -7.61
C GLU A 393 -18.03 6.53 -7.17
N THR A 394 -18.12 5.20 -7.01
CA THR A 394 -19.36 4.56 -6.53
C THR A 394 -19.77 5.09 -5.15
N VAL A 395 -18.83 5.21 -4.23
CA VAL A 395 -19.09 5.76 -2.88
C VAL A 395 -19.48 7.23 -2.96
N ALA A 396 -18.76 8.06 -3.72
CA ALA A 396 -19.04 9.49 -3.82
C ALA A 396 -20.42 9.78 -4.40
N LEU A 397 -20.80 9.08 -5.47
CA LEU A 397 -22.15 9.17 -6.07
C LEU A 397 -23.24 8.74 -5.09
N THR A 398 -23.01 7.63 -4.36
CA THR A 398 -23.99 7.12 -3.39
C THR A 398 -24.17 8.09 -2.21
N LEU A 399 -23.07 8.61 -1.66
CA LEU A 399 -23.12 9.58 -0.57
C LEU A 399 -23.83 10.87 -0.98
N ALA A 400 -23.51 11.41 -2.16
CA ALA A 400 -24.17 12.60 -2.69
C ALA A 400 -25.68 12.40 -2.80
N ALA A 401 -26.13 11.27 -3.35
CA ALA A 401 -27.53 10.92 -3.45
C ALA A 401 -28.22 10.78 -2.08
N MET A 402 -27.54 10.18 -1.08
CA MET A 402 -28.09 10.07 0.27
C MET A 402 -28.23 11.43 0.96
N TRP A 403 -27.23 12.31 0.85
CA TRP A 403 -27.28 13.66 1.43
C TRP A 403 -28.32 14.55 0.74
N GLU A 404 -28.47 14.41 -0.58
CA GLU A 404 -29.55 15.11 -1.31
C GLU A 404 -30.93 14.61 -0.87
N ALA A 405 -31.13 13.29 -0.81
CA ALA A 405 -32.44 12.70 -0.49
C ALA A 405 -32.88 13.00 0.95
N VAL A 406 -31.95 12.97 1.93
CA VAL A 406 -32.29 13.12 3.36
C VAL A 406 -32.25 14.57 3.80
N LEU A 407 -31.30 15.36 3.33
CA LEU A 407 -31.02 16.71 3.82
C LEU A 407 -31.29 17.82 2.80
N GLY A 408 -31.61 17.49 1.53
CA GLY A 408 -31.68 18.48 0.46
C GLY A 408 -30.33 19.13 0.13
N ALA A 409 -29.21 18.54 0.57
CA ALA A 409 -27.88 19.10 0.35
C ALA A 409 -27.45 19.04 -1.13
N GLN A 410 -26.76 20.08 -1.59
CA GLN A 410 -26.23 20.18 -2.95
C GLN A 410 -24.75 19.83 -2.98
N VAL A 411 -24.41 18.66 -3.49
CA VAL A 411 -23.04 18.14 -3.53
C VAL A 411 -22.46 18.32 -4.92
N VAL A 412 -21.33 19.01 -5.02
CA VAL A 412 -20.53 19.09 -6.25
C VAL A 412 -19.46 18.00 -6.19
N LEU A 413 -19.51 17.07 -7.11
CA LEU A 413 -18.54 15.98 -7.23
C LEU A 413 -17.29 16.47 -7.99
N ASP A 414 -16.10 16.30 -7.39
CA ASP A 414 -14.81 16.71 -7.95
C ASP A 414 -13.88 15.51 -8.01
N LYS A 415 -13.85 14.85 -9.19
CA LYS A 415 -13.00 13.68 -9.46
C LYS A 415 -11.59 14.14 -9.82
N ARG A 416 -10.59 13.59 -9.14
CA ARG A 416 -9.18 13.96 -9.33
C ARG A 416 -8.30 12.74 -9.56
N GLU A 417 -7.20 12.94 -10.28
CA GLU A 417 -6.14 11.96 -10.38
C GLU A 417 -5.50 11.77 -8.99
N TRP A 418 -4.97 10.55 -8.72
CA TRP A 418 -4.50 10.13 -7.40
C TRP A 418 -3.46 11.06 -6.78
N GLN A 419 -2.41 11.43 -7.50
CA GLN A 419 -1.35 12.27 -6.94
C GLN A 419 -1.87 13.67 -6.60
N TYR A 420 -2.71 14.24 -7.48
CA TYR A 420 -3.33 15.53 -7.24
C TYR A 420 -4.37 15.48 -6.10
N PHE A 421 -5.02 14.34 -5.90
CA PHE A 421 -5.88 14.09 -4.74
C PHE A 421 -5.08 14.11 -3.45
N LEU A 422 -3.91 13.46 -3.39
CA LEU A 422 -3.02 13.46 -2.22
C LEU A 422 -2.59 14.88 -1.83
N GLU A 423 -2.15 15.69 -2.80
CA GLU A 423 -1.77 17.10 -2.57
C GLU A 423 -2.92 17.94 -2.00
N THR A 424 -4.16 17.61 -2.35
CA THR A 424 -5.34 18.35 -1.88
C THR A 424 -5.78 17.92 -0.49
N ARG A 425 -5.44 16.69 -0.09
CA ARG A 425 -5.78 16.12 1.21
C ARG A 425 -4.87 16.62 2.33
N SER A 426 -3.61 16.91 2.01
CA SER A 426 -2.59 17.42 2.95
C SER A 426 -2.79 18.90 3.23
#